data_50ca52e16d9fa1db6517449ab7eabe74
#
_entry.id   50ca52e16d9fa1db6517449ab7eabe74
#
_cell.length_a   1.000
_cell.length_b   1.000
_cell.length_c   1.000
_cell.angle_alpha   90.00
_cell.angle_beta   90.00
_cell.angle_gamma   90.00
#
_symmetry.space_group_name_H-M   'P 1'
#
loop_
_entity.id
_entity.type
_entity.pdbx_description
1 polymer ?
#
loop_
_entity_poly.entity_id
_entity_poly.type
_entity_poly.pdbx_seq_one_letter_code
_entity_poly.pdbx_strand_id
1 'polypeptide(L)'
;MRRGIGAGWAPRAATDLYLLFSTTIAGFFLHCTISWFFDARSTAPRSLGLQRHERMVVGVPTITKEAASRPARMLQTALGRSITAWLKDPEVVEIMLNPDGCLWIDRLTKGQADTGARLDANAGLRIVQVIADHVGVEVHARSPLLSAELPESGERFQGLIPPVVTAPTFSIRKPAAAVFTLEDYVRAGIMTAEQSAFLRNAVAERRNILVAGGTSTGKTTLANALLDMIAQTNDRVLLIEDTRELQCLTRNIVAMRTKDGIVSLSDLVRSSLRMRPDRIIVGEVRGAEALDLIKAWGTGHPGGIGTIHAGTAIGALRRLEQLVQEAVVTVPRALIAETIELIAVLGGRGRERRLVELSFVEGLGSEGEYQMRCALQY
;
A
#
# COMPACT_ATOMS: atom_id res chain seq x y z
N MET A 1 -55.01 52.87 20.00
CA MET A 1 -55.43 52.51 21.36
C MET A 1 -54.35 51.66 22.04
N ARG A 2 -53.80 52.24 23.06
CA ARG A 2 -53.38 51.67 24.37
C ARG A 2 -52.47 50.41 24.31
N ARG A 3 -51.26 50.66 24.72
CA ARG A 3 -50.54 50.43 26.00
C ARG A 3 -50.03 49.03 26.11
N GLY A 4 -48.84 48.69 26.48
CA GLY A 4 -47.79 49.41 27.17
C GLY A 4 -47.00 48.42 28.00
N ILE A 5 -45.76 48.79 28.31
CA ILE A 5 -44.98 48.41 29.50
C ILE A 5 -44.43 46.97 29.48
N GLY A 6 -43.15 46.65 29.59
CA GLY A 6 -42.00 47.30 30.15
C GLY A 6 -41.23 46.34 31.02
N ALA A 7 -39.97 46.61 31.16
CA ALA A 7 -39.00 46.01 32.09
C ALA A 7 -38.48 44.60 31.76
N GLY A 8 -37.21 44.32 31.46
CA GLY A 8 -35.98 44.82 32.10
C GLY A 8 -35.60 43.94 33.25
N TRP A 9 -34.55 43.11 33.04
CA TRP A 9 -33.56 42.81 34.10
C TRP A 9 -32.55 41.75 33.58
N ALA A 10 -31.31 42.14 33.50
CA ALA A 10 -30.15 41.28 33.54
C ALA A 10 -29.64 41.27 35.01
N PRO A 11 -28.50 40.66 35.32
CA PRO A 11 -28.07 39.25 35.20
C PRO A 11 -27.83 38.66 36.63
N ARG A 12 -27.67 37.36 36.76
CA ARG A 12 -26.95 36.81 37.93
C ARG A 12 -26.26 35.47 37.58
N ALA A 13 -25.11 35.42 38.09
CA ALA A 13 -24.06 34.41 38.05
C ALA A 13 -24.42 33.12 38.80
N ALA A 14 -23.68 32.09 38.38
CA ALA A 14 -23.06 31.00 39.15
C ALA A 14 -23.96 30.03 39.96
N THR A 15 -23.83 28.78 39.81
CA THR A 15 -23.19 27.84 40.73
C THR A 15 -23.63 26.40 40.45
N ASP A 16 -22.67 25.55 40.28
CA ASP A 16 -22.55 24.13 40.63
C ASP A 16 -23.79 23.23 40.68
N LEU A 17 -23.73 22.16 39.89
CA LEU A 17 -24.26 20.87 40.35
C LEU A 17 -23.36 19.73 39.91
N TYR A 18 -22.47 19.29 40.79
CA TYR A 18 -21.88 17.97 40.83
C TYR A 18 -22.96 16.95 41.17
N LEU A 19 -23.08 15.90 40.39
CA LEU A 19 -23.68 14.65 40.86
C LEU A 19 -22.84 13.47 40.47
N LEU A 20 -22.30 12.86 41.48
CA LEU A 20 -21.60 11.61 41.66
C LEU A 20 -22.26 10.46 40.90
N PHE A 21 -21.42 9.67 40.17
CA PHE A 21 -21.55 8.21 40.14
C PHE A 21 -20.18 7.59 40.41
N SER A 22 -20.08 7.03 41.60
CA SER A 22 -19.01 6.13 42.03
C SER A 22 -19.36 4.73 41.60
N THR A 23 -18.42 4.06 40.91
CA THR A 23 -18.22 2.61 41.10
C THR A 23 -16.73 2.26 40.87
N THR A 24 -16.24 1.66 41.90
CA THR A 24 -14.94 1.13 42.23
C THR A 24 -14.42 0.13 41.20
N ILE A 25 -13.16 0.30 40.71
CA ILE A 25 -12.23 -0.82 40.48
C ILE A 25 -10.83 -0.34 40.87
N ALA A 26 -10.25 -1.03 41.86
CA ALA A 26 -8.92 -0.82 42.40
C ALA A 26 -7.85 -1.35 41.44
N GLY A 27 -6.71 -0.69 41.37
CA GLY A 27 -5.54 -1.29 40.74
C GLY A 27 -4.44 -0.28 40.38
N PHE A 28 -3.55 0.00 41.33
CA PHE A 28 -2.15 0.44 41.16
C PHE A 28 -1.83 1.68 40.32
N PHE A 29 -1.81 2.83 40.98
CA PHE A 29 -0.97 3.97 40.58
C PHE A 29 0.20 4.10 41.57
N LEU A 30 1.41 3.85 41.05
CA LEU A 30 2.66 4.17 41.74
C LEU A 30 2.95 5.66 41.52
N HIS A 31 2.77 6.47 42.57
CA HIS A 31 3.20 7.87 42.61
C HIS A 31 4.73 7.90 42.78
N CYS A 32 5.43 8.50 41.85
CA CYS A 32 6.82 8.87 42.02
C CYS A 32 6.89 10.35 42.36
N THR A 33 6.97 10.66 43.65
CA THR A 33 7.27 12.01 44.16
C THR A 33 8.78 12.21 44.18
N ILE A 34 9.28 13.13 43.34
CA ILE A 34 10.67 13.61 43.41
C ILE A 34 10.72 14.72 44.45
N SER A 35 11.33 14.44 45.58
CA SER A 35 11.63 15.42 46.61
C SER A 35 13.02 16.01 46.35
N TRP A 36 13.11 17.30 46.04
CA TRP A 36 14.38 18.02 45.95
C TRP A 36 14.76 18.50 47.35
N PHE A 37 15.83 17.92 47.91
CA PHE A 37 16.55 18.52 49.04
C PHE A 37 17.75 19.28 48.50
N PHE A 38 17.75 20.59 48.68
CA PHE A 38 18.96 21.40 48.51
C PHE A 38 19.74 21.40 49.81
N ASP A 39 20.93 20.79 49.82
CA ASP A 39 21.93 21.03 50.84
C ASP A 39 23.11 21.79 50.23
N ALA A 40 23.22 23.03 50.69
CA ALA A 40 24.29 23.95 50.29
C ALA A 40 25.50 23.75 51.20
N ARG A 41 26.44 22.87 50.86
CA ARG A 41 27.83 22.84 51.23
C ARG A 41 28.52 21.52 50.86
N SER A 42 29.01 21.37 49.66
CA SER A 42 30.20 20.57 49.40
C SER A 42 30.62 20.67 47.94
N THR A 43 31.79 21.23 47.73
CA THR A 43 32.52 21.24 46.49
C THR A 43 33.33 19.95 46.35
N ALA A 44 32.89 19.00 45.53
CA ALA A 44 33.70 18.06 44.75
C ALA A 44 32.80 17.03 43.99
N PRO A 45 33.06 16.69 42.73
CA PRO A 45 32.27 15.69 42.02
C PRO A 45 32.73 14.27 42.40
N ARG A 46 31.86 13.52 43.08
CA ARG A 46 32.03 12.07 43.23
C ARG A 46 31.33 11.37 42.07
N SER A 47 32.11 10.60 41.31
CA SER A 47 31.61 9.67 40.30
C SER A 47 30.68 8.64 40.93
N LEU A 48 29.37 8.76 40.63
CA LEU A 48 28.39 7.74 40.94
C LEU A 48 28.41 6.68 39.84
N GLY A 49 28.81 5.47 40.19
CA GLY A 49 28.72 4.30 39.34
C GLY A 49 27.25 4.01 38.99
N LEU A 50 26.99 4.06 37.70
CA LEU A 50 25.70 3.61 37.12
C LEU A 50 25.61 2.10 37.29
N GLN A 51 24.84 1.61 38.27
CA GLN A 51 24.34 0.26 38.23
C GLN A 51 23.39 0.11 37.06
N ARG A 52 23.78 -0.69 36.07
CA ARG A 52 22.90 -1.12 34.98
C ARG A 52 21.79 -1.98 35.57
N HIS A 53 20.57 -1.42 35.62
CA HIS A 53 19.38 -2.27 35.72
C HIS A 53 19.24 -3.02 34.38
N GLU A 54 19.51 -4.31 34.38
CA GLU A 54 19.14 -5.20 33.30
C GLU A 54 17.62 -5.16 33.14
N ARG A 55 17.17 -4.52 32.05
CA ARG A 55 15.79 -4.68 31.57
C ARG A 55 15.64 -6.14 31.13
N MET A 56 14.79 -6.85 31.84
CA MET A 56 14.32 -8.15 31.41
C MET A 56 13.58 -7.96 30.07
N VAL A 57 14.31 -8.15 28.96
CA VAL A 57 13.72 -8.24 27.64
C VAL A 57 13.02 -9.58 27.61
N VAL A 58 11.68 -9.56 27.64
CA VAL A 58 10.88 -10.77 27.34
C VAL A 58 11.30 -11.20 25.95
N GLY A 59 12.05 -12.29 25.88
CA GLY A 59 12.61 -12.81 24.65
C GLY A 59 11.48 -13.20 23.69
N VAL A 60 11.32 -12.44 22.62
CA VAL A 60 10.68 -12.95 21.41
C VAL A 60 11.49 -14.18 21.00
N PRO A 61 10.89 -15.37 20.80
CA PRO A 61 11.64 -16.55 20.44
C PRO A 61 12.42 -16.24 19.16
N THR A 62 13.75 -16.21 19.27
CA THR A 62 14.66 -16.07 18.14
C THR A 62 14.52 -17.36 17.33
N ILE A 63 13.77 -17.29 16.21
CA ILE A 63 13.76 -18.38 15.22
C ILE A 63 15.20 -18.50 14.76
N THR A 64 15.83 -19.60 15.08
CA THR A 64 17.23 -19.85 14.72
C THR A 64 17.36 -19.77 13.18
N LYS A 65 18.41 -19.14 12.70
CA LYS A 65 18.71 -18.94 11.25
C LYS A 65 18.63 -20.25 10.45
N GLU A 66 18.82 -21.40 11.09
CA GLU A 66 18.69 -22.74 10.49
C GLU A 66 17.24 -23.17 10.27
N ALA A 67 16.29 -22.81 11.13
CA ALA A 67 14.88 -23.14 10.96
C ALA A 67 14.24 -22.32 9.83
N ALA A 68 14.66 -21.06 9.64
CA ALA A 68 14.21 -20.20 8.54
C ALA A 68 14.76 -20.66 7.15
N SER A 69 15.90 -21.34 7.10
CA SER A 69 16.52 -21.80 5.85
C SER A 69 15.94 -23.12 5.31
N ARG A 70 15.23 -23.91 6.13
CA ARG A 70 14.68 -25.21 5.70
C ARG A 70 13.52 -25.10 4.70
N PRO A 71 12.49 -24.26 4.94
CA PRO A 71 11.43 -24.04 3.96
C PRO A 71 11.95 -23.49 2.62
N ALA A 72 12.89 -22.55 2.65
CA ALA A 72 13.50 -22.00 1.44
C ALA A 72 14.25 -23.04 0.62
N ARG A 73 14.98 -23.95 1.28
CA ARG A 73 15.66 -25.08 0.61
C ARG A 73 14.66 -26.08 0.00
N MET A 74 13.57 -26.38 0.71
CA MET A 74 12.50 -27.23 0.18
C MET A 74 11.88 -26.62 -1.08
N LEU A 75 11.59 -25.31 -1.04
CA LEU A 75 11.05 -24.60 -2.19
C LEU A 75 12.05 -24.59 -3.37
N GLN A 76 13.32 -24.25 -3.14
CA GLN A 76 14.34 -24.28 -4.20
C GLN A 76 14.46 -25.66 -4.84
N THR A 77 14.37 -26.72 -4.05
CA THR A 77 14.36 -28.10 -4.55
C THR A 77 13.12 -28.39 -5.39
N ALA A 78 11.95 -27.95 -4.94
CA ALA A 78 10.69 -28.14 -5.66
C ALA A 78 10.65 -27.37 -6.99
N LEU A 79 11.10 -26.10 -6.98
CA LEU A 79 11.18 -25.23 -8.17
C LEU A 79 12.15 -25.75 -9.22
N GLY A 80 13.21 -26.48 -8.82
CA GLY A 80 14.23 -27.00 -9.72
C GLY A 80 15.16 -25.92 -10.28
N ARG A 81 16.11 -26.37 -11.11
CA ARG A 81 17.18 -25.50 -11.61
C ARG A 81 16.70 -24.39 -12.55
N SER A 82 15.78 -24.71 -13.46
CA SER A 82 15.33 -23.76 -14.49
C SER A 82 14.55 -22.60 -13.90
N ILE A 83 13.52 -22.88 -13.07
CA ILE A 83 12.71 -21.84 -12.44
C ILE A 83 13.58 -20.99 -11.50
N THR A 84 14.46 -21.62 -10.72
CA THR A 84 15.39 -20.90 -9.83
C THR A 84 16.36 -19.99 -10.61
N ALA A 85 16.82 -20.39 -11.80
CA ALA A 85 17.65 -19.54 -12.65
C ALA A 85 16.86 -18.33 -13.18
N TRP A 86 15.63 -18.54 -13.63
CA TRP A 86 14.77 -17.46 -14.12
C TRP A 86 14.36 -16.48 -13.02
N LEU A 87 14.16 -16.95 -11.80
CA LEU A 87 13.91 -16.06 -10.66
C LEU A 87 15.10 -15.11 -10.39
N LYS A 88 16.33 -15.55 -10.69
CA LYS A 88 17.54 -14.72 -10.55
C LYS A 88 17.83 -13.83 -11.77
N ASP A 89 17.24 -14.11 -12.93
CA ASP A 89 17.44 -13.35 -14.17
C ASP A 89 16.67 -12.01 -14.07
N PRO A 90 17.35 -10.84 -14.06
CA PRO A 90 16.68 -9.54 -13.93
C PRO A 90 15.76 -9.20 -15.11
N GLU A 91 15.96 -9.81 -16.29
CA GLU A 91 15.10 -9.61 -17.44
C GLU A 91 13.78 -10.36 -17.36
N VAL A 92 13.67 -11.40 -16.51
CA VAL A 92 12.44 -12.16 -16.32
C VAL A 92 11.55 -11.45 -15.29
N VAL A 93 10.32 -11.17 -15.70
CA VAL A 93 9.29 -10.50 -14.90
C VAL A 93 8.32 -11.53 -14.32
N GLU A 94 7.96 -12.53 -15.11
CA GLU A 94 6.96 -13.52 -14.73
C GLU A 94 7.32 -14.91 -15.27
N ILE A 95 7.01 -15.94 -14.50
CA ILE A 95 7.21 -17.36 -14.86
C ILE A 95 5.85 -18.03 -14.73
N MET A 96 5.42 -18.74 -15.75
CA MET A 96 4.09 -19.34 -15.82
C MET A 96 4.19 -20.83 -16.15
N LEU A 97 3.46 -21.65 -15.41
CA LEU A 97 3.20 -23.05 -15.73
C LEU A 97 1.76 -23.17 -16.26
N ASN A 98 1.62 -23.65 -17.47
CA ASN A 98 0.33 -23.96 -18.08
C ASN A 98 -0.13 -25.40 -17.76
N PRO A 99 -1.45 -25.72 -17.90
CA PRO A 99 -1.98 -27.05 -17.63
C PRO A 99 -1.38 -28.17 -18.51
N ASP A 100 -0.84 -27.83 -19.68
CA ASP A 100 -0.13 -28.74 -20.58
C ASP A 100 1.32 -29.07 -20.15
N GLY A 101 1.73 -28.51 -19.01
CA GLY A 101 3.07 -28.65 -18.46
C GLY A 101 4.11 -27.72 -19.07
N CYS A 102 3.75 -26.85 -20.03
CA CYS A 102 4.68 -25.90 -20.63
C CYS A 102 5.02 -24.77 -19.66
N LEU A 103 6.31 -24.47 -19.54
CA LEU A 103 6.82 -23.33 -18.80
C LEU A 103 7.04 -22.14 -19.74
N TRP A 104 6.37 -21.05 -19.44
CA TRP A 104 6.50 -19.78 -20.15
C TRP A 104 7.16 -18.74 -19.25
N ILE A 105 7.87 -17.81 -19.85
CA ILE A 105 8.42 -16.64 -19.15
C ILE A 105 7.99 -15.36 -19.86
N ASP A 106 7.77 -14.29 -19.08
CA ASP A 106 7.64 -12.93 -19.59
C ASP A 106 8.92 -12.15 -19.28
N ARG A 107 9.46 -11.46 -20.28
CA ARG A 107 10.68 -10.66 -20.19
C ARG A 107 10.40 -9.18 -20.40
N LEU A 108 11.13 -8.33 -19.68
CA LEU A 108 10.99 -6.88 -19.75
C LEU A 108 11.06 -6.34 -21.20
N THR A 109 11.96 -6.89 -22.02
CA THR A 109 12.25 -6.37 -23.35
C THR A 109 11.65 -7.19 -24.48
N LYS A 110 11.47 -8.51 -24.27
CA LYS A 110 11.09 -9.47 -25.33
C LYS A 110 9.65 -9.97 -25.20
N GLY A 111 8.97 -9.69 -24.07
CA GLY A 111 7.63 -10.20 -23.79
C GLY A 111 7.61 -11.70 -23.50
N GLN A 112 6.43 -12.30 -23.69
CA GLN A 112 6.17 -13.69 -23.38
C GLN A 112 6.77 -14.65 -24.41
N ALA A 113 7.40 -15.74 -23.93
CA ALA A 113 7.97 -16.79 -24.74
C ALA A 113 7.83 -18.16 -24.08
N ASP A 114 7.58 -19.19 -24.89
CA ASP A 114 7.74 -20.58 -24.47
C ASP A 114 9.24 -20.87 -24.25
N THR A 115 9.56 -21.45 -23.11
CA THR A 115 10.95 -21.78 -22.76
C THR A 115 11.40 -23.11 -23.33
N GLY A 116 10.49 -23.91 -23.87
CA GLY A 116 10.72 -25.32 -24.26
C GLY A 116 10.85 -26.27 -23.06
N ALA A 117 10.92 -25.75 -21.82
CA ALA A 117 10.96 -26.58 -20.62
C ALA A 117 9.55 -27.05 -20.23
N ARG A 118 9.46 -28.23 -19.66
CA ARG A 118 8.21 -28.85 -19.24
C ARG A 118 8.30 -29.33 -17.81
N LEU A 119 7.18 -29.23 -17.10
CA LEU A 119 7.00 -29.73 -15.76
C LEU A 119 5.82 -30.69 -15.74
N ASP A 120 5.99 -31.86 -15.16
CA ASP A 120 4.87 -32.80 -15.00
C ASP A 120 3.87 -32.32 -13.92
N ALA A 121 2.63 -32.82 -13.99
CA ALA A 121 1.55 -32.40 -13.09
C ALA A 121 1.89 -32.64 -11.61
N ASN A 122 2.61 -33.69 -11.27
CA ASN A 122 2.98 -34.00 -9.88
C ASN A 122 4.02 -33.01 -9.36
N ALA A 123 4.99 -32.62 -10.21
CA ALA A 123 5.97 -31.61 -9.86
C ALA A 123 5.31 -30.21 -9.71
N GLY A 124 4.37 -29.84 -10.60
CA GLY A 124 3.56 -28.64 -10.48
C GLY A 124 2.75 -28.61 -9.18
N LEU A 125 2.06 -29.71 -8.85
CA LEU A 125 1.30 -29.85 -7.62
C LEU A 125 2.21 -29.72 -6.37
N ARG A 126 3.38 -30.34 -6.40
CA ARG A 126 4.35 -30.27 -5.30
C ARG A 126 4.80 -28.84 -5.03
N ILE A 127 5.04 -28.03 -6.08
CA ILE A 127 5.40 -26.61 -5.92
C ILE A 127 4.27 -25.86 -5.22
N VAL A 128 3.02 -26.03 -5.67
CA VAL A 128 1.85 -25.38 -5.07
C VAL A 128 1.71 -25.78 -3.59
N GLN A 129 1.86 -27.06 -3.27
CA GLN A 129 1.76 -27.56 -1.90
C GLN A 129 2.87 -27.05 -0.98
N VAL A 130 4.13 -27.05 -1.44
CA VAL A 130 5.26 -26.52 -0.63
C VAL A 130 5.07 -25.04 -0.30
N ILE A 131 4.51 -24.26 -1.23
CA ILE A 131 4.21 -22.84 -0.99
C ILE A 131 3.00 -22.69 -0.05
N ALA A 132 1.96 -23.50 -0.23
CA ALA A 132 0.78 -23.52 0.66
C ALA A 132 1.18 -23.83 2.11
N ASP A 133 2.00 -24.87 2.33
CA ASP A 133 2.54 -25.22 3.64
C ASP A 133 3.32 -24.07 4.28
N HIS A 134 4.12 -23.35 3.45
CA HIS A 134 4.90 -22.21 3.95
C HIS A 134 4.01 -21.08 4.47
N VAL A 135 2.90 -20.77 3.80
CA VAL A 135 1.97 -19.70 4.22
C VAL A 135 0.89 -20.19 5.19
N GLY A 136 0.92 -21.48 5.55
CA GLY A 136 -0.03 -22.08 6.51
C GLY A 136 -1.44 -22.21 5.94
N VAL A 137 -1.59 -22.46 4.64
CA VAL A 137 -2.86 -22.63 3.94
C VAL A 137 -2.92 -24.04 3.36
N GLU A 138 -4.08 -24.68 3.46
CA GLU A 138 -4.32 -25.96 2.81
C GLU A 138 -4.86 -25.77 1.38
N VAL A 139 -4.27 -26.49 0.42
CA VAL A 139 -4.71 -26.53 -0.97
C VAL A 139 -5.16 -27.92 -1.34
N HIS A 140 -6.45 -28.05 -1.67
CA HIS A 140 -7.10 -29.31 -2.04
C HIS A 140 -8.30 -29.04 -2.96
N ALA A 141 -8.98 -30.08 -3.44
CA ALA A 141 -10.07 -29.95 -4.41
C ALA A 141 -11.25 -29.04 -4.00
N ARG A 142 -11.45 -28.80 -2.69
CA ARG A 142 -12.49 -27.87 -2.17
C ARG A 142 -11.95 -26.44 -1.95
N SER A 143 -10.62 -26.28 -1.90
CA SER A 143 -9.90 -25.01 -1.82
C SER A 143 -8.76 -25.01 -2.83
N PRO A 144 -9.09 -24.92 -4.15
CA PRO A 144 -8.12 -25.19 -5.21
C PRO A 144 -7.27 -23.99 -5.60
N LEU A 145 -7.43 -22.84 -4.95
CA LEU A 145 -6.74 -21.58 -5.24
C LEU A 145 -5.73 -21.27 -4.15
N LEU A 146 -4.53 -20.85 -4.56
CA LEU A 146 -3.49 -20.38 -3.66
C LEU A 146 -2.95 -19.03 -4.13
N SER A 147 -3.15 -18.00 -3.33
CA SER A 147 -2.45 -16.71 -3.48
C SER A 147 -1.44 -16.58 -2.35
N ALA A 148 -0.17 -16.39 -2.68
CA ALA A 148 0.92 -16.37 -1.70
C ALA A 148 2.07 -15.46 -2.16
N GLU A 149 3.02 -15.22 -1.25
CA GLU A 149 4.36 -14.72 -1.58
C GLU A 149 5.38 -15.83 -1.38
N LEU A 150 6.39 -15.92 -2.25
CA LEU A 150 7.48 -16.87 -2.05
C LEU A 150 8.29 -16.50 -0.81
N PRO A 151 8.73 -17.50 -0.01
CA PRO A 151 9.54 -17.26 1.16
C PRO A 151 10.87 -16.58 0.79
N GLU A 152 11.31 -15.66 1.66
CA GLU A 152 12.55 -14.88 1.59
C GLU A 152 12.62 -13.86 0.43
N SER A 153 12.20 -14.19 -0.77
CA SER A 153 12.34 -13.36 -1.96
C SER A 153 11.11 -12.51 -2.28
N GLY A 154 9.92 -12.95 -1.83
CA GLY A 154 8.70 -12.15 -1.85
C GLY A 154 8.04 -12.03 -3.23
N GLU A 155 8.37 -12.90 -4.19
CA GLU A 155 7.65 -12.97 -5.46
C GLU A 155 6.18 -13.36 -5.22
N ARG A 156 5.28 -12.72 -5.94
CA ARG A 156 3.87 -13.07 -5.91
C ARG A 156 3.64 -14.39 -6.62
N PHE A 157 2.99 -15.31 -5.93
CA PHE A 157 2.61 -16.61 -6.43
C PHE A 157 1.09 -16.75 -6.51
N GLN A 158 0.59 -17.20 -7.66
CA GLN A 158 -0.80 -17.60 -7.84
C GLN A 158 -0.80 -19.02 -8.36
N GLY A 159 -1.32 -19.97 -7.57
CA GLY A 159 -1.46 -21.38 -7.95
C GLY A 159 -2.90 -21.82 -8.03
N LEU A 160 -3.18 -22.71 -8.97
CA LEU A 160 -4.47 -23.36 -9.16
C LEU A 160 -4.27 -24.86 -9.33
N ILE A 161 -5.18 -25.65 -8.75
CA ILE A 161 -5.18 -27.11 -8.89
C ILE A 161 -6.57 -27.61 -9.37
N PRO A 162 -6.69 -28.83 -9.87
CA PRO A 162 -8.00 -29.41 -10.15
C PRO A 162 -8.95 -29.33 -8.94
N PRO A 163 -10.30 -29.08 -9.15
CA PRO A 163 -11.03 -29.21 -10.41
C PRO A 163 -11.17 -27.93 -11.26
N VAL A 164 -10.62 -26.79 -10.83
CA VAL A 164 -10.77 -25.50 -11.57
C VAL A 164 -9.88 -25.39 -12.79
N VAL A 165 -8.88 -26.24 -12.87
CA VAL A 165 -7.97 -26.42 -14.01
C VAL A 165 -7.82 -27.93 -14.29
N THR A 166 -7.37 -28.30 -15.51
CA THR A 166 -7.18 -29.70 -15.88
C THR A 166 -5.94 -30.34 -15.26
N ALA A 167 -4.93 -29.53 -14.97
CA ALA A 167 -3.70 -29.92 -14.26
C ALA A 167 -3.19 -28.72 -13.45
N PRO A 168 -2.35 -28.93 -12.41
CA PRO A 168 -1.79 -27.85 -11.62
C PRO A 168 -1.08 -26.82 -12.48
N THR A 169 -1.41 -25.55 -12.25
CA THR A 169 -0.85 -24.41 -12.97
C THR A 169 -0.49 -23.30 -11.98
N PHE A 170 0.47 -22.46 -12.32
CA PHE A 170 0.83 -21.32 -11.50
C PHE A 170 1.45 -20.18 -12.29
N SER A 171 1.42 -18.99 -11.71
CA SER A 171 2.23 -17.84 -12.13
C SER A 171 3.05 -17.35 -10.94
N ILE A 172 4.34 -17.04 -11.20
CA ILE A 172 5.27 -16.41 -10.27
C ILE A 172 5.66 -15.07 -10.84
N ARG A 173 5.20 -13.98 -10.24
CA ARG A 173 5.51 -12.63 -10.68
C ARG A 173 6.52 -11.99 -9.74
N LYS A 174 7.63 -11.53 -10.31
CA LYS A 174 8.70 -10.88 -9.56
C LYS A 174 8.34 -9.43 -9.21
N PRO A 175 8.70 -8.95 -8.01
CA PRO A 175 8.64 -7.52 -7.72
C PRO A 175 9.59 -6.76 -8.66
N ALA A 176 9.33 -5.47 -8.87
CA ALA A 176 10.22 -4.65 -9.67
C ALA A 176 11.64 -4.67 -9.07
N ALA A 177 12.64 -5.08 -9.86
CA ALA A 177 14.01 -5.26 -9.40
C ALA A 177 14.74 -3.93 -9.11
N ALA A 178 14.26 -2.81 -9.66
CA ALA A 178 14.83 -1.48 -9.46
C ALA A 178 13.73 -0.43 -9.36
N VAL A 179 13.93 0.55 -8.50
CA VAL A 179 13.13 1.78 -8.49
C VAL A 179 13.64 2.66 -9.62
N PHE A 180 12.80 2.86 -10.63
CA PHE A 180 13.08 3.83 -11.69
C PHE A 180 12.81 5.24 -11.13
N THR A 181 13.74 6.15 -11.34
CA THR A 181 13.54 7.57 -11.03
C THR A 181 12.76 8.26 -12.14
N LEU A 182 12.19 9.44 -11.89
CA LEU A 182 11.56 10.23 -12.95
C LEU A 182 12.54 10.61 -14.05
N GLU A 183 13.84 10.76 -13.73
CA GLU A 183 14.91 10.99 -14.72
C GLU A 183 15.11 9.79 -15.65
N ASP A 184 14.98 8.57 -15.10
CA ASP A 184 15.07 7.35 -15.92
C ASP A 184 13.89 7.27 -16.89
N TYR A 185 12.69 7.70 -16.48
CA TYR A 185 11.53 7.80 -17.35
C TYR A 185 11.75 8.80 -18.49
N VAL A 186 12.36 9.96 -18.22
CA VAL A 186 12.71 10.95 -19.24
C VAL A 186 13.77 10.39 -20.18
N ARG A 187 14.83 9.79 -19.63
CA ARG A 187 15.92 9.17 -20.43
C ARG A 187 15.42 8.05 -21.32
N ALA A 188 14.47 7.26 -20.85
CA ALA A 188 13.83 6.20 -21.63
C ALA A 188 12.79 6.72 -22.63
N GLY A 189 12.51 8.03 -22.67
CA GLY A 189 11.50 8.65 -23.52
C GLY A 189 10.07 8.22 -23.18
N ILE A 190 9.82 7.78 -21.95
CA ILE A 190 8.48 7.40 -21.45
C ILE A 190 7.67 8.64 -21.08
N MET A 191 8.33 9.69 -20.62
CA MET A 191 7.73 11.00 -20.35
C MET A 191 8.67 12.13 -20.78
N THR A 192 8.14 13.33 -20.95
CA THR A 192 8.94 14.54 -21.22
C THR A 192 9.57 15.09 -19.93
N ALA A 193 10.58 15.93 -20.07
CA ALA A 193 11.19 16.63 -18.93
C ALA A 193 10.17 17.53 -18.20
N GLU A 194 9.24 18.14 -18.96
CA GLU A 194 8.16 18.97 -18.40
C GLU A 194 7.17 18.15 -17.58
N GLN A 195 6.76 16.96 -18.08
CA GLN A 195 5.92 16.05 -17.34
C GLN A 195 6.59 15.57 -16.05
N SER A 196 7.89 15.27 -16.09
CA SER A 196 8.69 14.90 -14.92
C SER A 196 8.74 16.04 -13.89
N ALA A 197 9.03 17.29 -14.33
CA ALA A 197 9.06 18.46 -13.46
C ALA A 197 7.70 18.71 -12.80
N PHE A 198 6.63 18.52 -13.58
CA PHE A 198 5.26 18.67 -13.11
C PHE A 198 4.91 17.66 -12.02
N LEU A 199 5.22 16.38 -12.23
CA LEU A 199 5.01 15.34 -11.22
C LEU A 199 5.82 15.60 -9.94
N ARG A 200 7.07 16.11 -10.06
CA ARG A 200 7.87 16.53 -8.90
C ARG A 200 7.16 17.59 -8.07
N ASN A 201 6.69 18.64 -8.74
CA ASN A 201 6.00 19.74 -8.07
C ASN A 201 4.71 19.23 -7.38
N ALA A 202 3.94 18.37 -8.06
CA ALA A 202 2.73 17.79 -7.48
C ALA A 202 3.02 16.97 -6.21
N VAL A 203 4.11 16.17 -6.18
CA VAL A 203 4.53 15.44 -4.97
C VAL A 203 4.98 16.40 -3.87
N ALA A 204 5.75 17.45 -4.21
CA ALA A 204 6.23 18.46 -3.26
C ALA A 204 5.07 19.27 -2.66
N GLU A 205 4.05 19.62 -3.47
CA GLU A 205 2.83 20.31 -3.06
C GLU A 205 1.84 19.39 -2.32
N ARG A 206 2.19 18.13 -2.12
CA ARG A 206 1.33 17.12 -1.47
C ARG A 206 -0.02 16.94 -2.17
N ARG A 207 -0.03 16.92 -3.49
CA ARG A 207 -1.24 16.63 -4.25
C ARG A 207 -1.59 15.14 -4.17
N ASN A 208 -2.88 14.85 -4.13
CA ASN A 208 -3.38 13.49 -4.23
C ASN A 208 -3.32 13.02 -5.69
N ILE A 209 -2.48 12.02 -5.96
CA ILE A 209 -2.16 11.55 -7.31
C ILE A 209 -2.75 10.17 -7.54
N LEU A 210 -3.54 10.02 -8.59
CA LEU A 210 -4.04 8.72 -9.04
C LEU A 210 -3.30 8.29 -10.31
N VAL A 211 -2.54 7.19 -10.23
CA VAL A 211 -1.82 6.62 -11.36
C VAL A 211 -2.70 5.61 -12.07
N ALA A 212 -3.10 5.90 -13.29
CA ALA A 212 -3.98 5.07 -14.10
C ALA A 212 -3.21 4.37 -15.23
N GLY A 213 -3.76 3.27 -15.72
CA GLY A 213 -3.21 2.53 -16.87
C GLY A 213 -3.74 1.10 -16.91
N GLY A 214 -3.58 0.44 -18.04
CA GLY A 214 -3.91 -0.97 -18.23
C GLY A 214 -2.96 -1.92 -17.48
N THR A 215 -3.17 -3.21 -17.63
CA THR A 215 -2.27 -4.24 -17.08
C THR A 215 -0.90 -4.15 -17.73
N SER A 216 0.17 -4.22 -16.92
CA SER A 216 1.57 -4.19 -17.36
C SER A 216 2.03 -2.87 -18.00
N THR A 217 1.28 -1.77 -17.86
CA THR A 217 1.72 -0.44 -18.31
C THR A 217 2.77 0.19 -17.41
N GLY A 218 2.96 -0.32 -16.18
CA GLY A 218 3.96 0.17 -15.23
C GLY A 218 3.42 1.15 -14.20
N LYS A 219 2.11 1.09 -13.84
CA LYS A 219 1.51 1.91 -12.77
C LYS A 219 2.30 1.85 -11.47
N THR A 220 2.54 0.64 -10.97
CA THR A 220 3.32 0.42 -9.74
C THR A 220 4.75 0.96 -9.85
N THR A 221 5.36 0.85 -11.02
CA THR A 221 6.71 1.38 -11.27
C THR A 221 6.73 2.92 -11.21
N LEU A 222 5.70 3.59 -11.79
CA LEU A 222 5.58 5.06 -11.67
C LEU A 222 5.25 5.46 -10.23
N ALA A 223 4.37 4.73 -9.54
CA ALA A 223 4.10 4.99 -8.13
C ALA A 223 5.39 4.89 -7.30
N ASN A 224 6.25 3.91 -7.55
CA ASN A 224 7.56 3.78 -6.89
C ASN A 224 8.49 4.97 -7.19
N ALA A 225 8.50 5.48 -8.43
CA ALA A 225 9.26 6.69 -8.78
C ALA A 225 8.79 7.93 -8.00
N LEU A 226 7.47 8.05 -7.78
CA LEU A 226 6.90 9.13 -6.95
C LEU A 226 7.21 8.92 -5.46
N LEU A 227 7.23 7.67 -4.98
CA LEU A 227 7.58 7.32 -3.61
C LEU A 227 9.06 7.57 -3.29
N ASP A 228 9.96 7.41 -4.27
CA ASP A 228 11.38 7.74 -4.11
C ASP A 228 11.58 9.22 -3.79
N MET A 229 10.77 10.10 -4.37
CA MET A 229 10.78 11.53 -4.03
C MET A 229 10.28 11.79 -2.61
N ILE A 230 9.25 11.07 -2.15
CA ILE A 230 8.74 11.17 -0.78
C ILE A 230 9.78 10.68 0.22
N ALA A 231 10.62 9.72 -0.15
CA ALA A 231 11.68 9.20 0.71
C ALA A 231 12.69 10.26 1.17
N GLN A 232 12.81 11.37 0.44
CA GLN A 232 13.65 12.51 0.79
C GLN A 232 13.00 13.48 1.79
N THR A 233 11.72 13.28 2.11
CA THR A 233 10.99 14.07 3.10
C THR A 233 11.04 13.39 4.47
N ASN A 234 10.60 14.13 5.52
CA ASN A 234 10.43 13.56 6.86
C ASN A 234 9.00 13.06 7.10
N ASP A 235 8.21 12.87 6.04
CA ASP A 235 6.82 12.47 6.14
C ASP A 235 6.68 11.05 6.72
N ARG A 236 5.68 10.88 7.58
CA ARG A 236 5.23 9.56 8.03
C ARG A 236 4.33 8.96 6.96
N VAL A 237 4.81 7.93 6.29
CA VAL A 237 4.12 7.25 5.20
C VAL A 237 3.45 5.97 5.70
N LEU A 238 2.14 5.86 5.51
CA LEU A 238 1.43 4.60 5.68
C LEU A 238 1.14 4.02 4.29
N LEU A 239 1.69 2.85 4.06
CA LEU A 239 1.64 2.16 2.78
C LEU A 239 0.74 0.94 2.93
N ILE A 240 -0.28 0.82 2.09
CA ILE A 240 -1.34 -0.19 2.18
C ILE A 240 -1.43 -0.94 0.86
N GLU A 241 -1.27 -2.26 0.91
CA GLU A 241 -1.23 -3.12 -0.27
C GLU A 241 -1.88 -4.49 0.01
N ASP A 242 -2.32 -5.15 -1.05
CA ASP A 242 -2.66 -6.57 -0.97
C ASP A 242 -1.40 -7.45 -1.08
N THR A 243 -0.55 -7.10 -2.01
CA THR A 243 0.72 -7.78 -2.28
C THR A 243 1.83 -6.76 -2.30
N ARG A 244 3.00 -7.11 -1.79
CA ARG A 244 4.15 -6.22 -1.69
C ARG A 244 4.72 -5.89 -3.08
N GLU A 245 4.39 -4.72 -3.60
CA GLU A 245 4.89 -4.20 -4.87
C GLU A 245 5.53 -2.81 -4.74
N LEU A 246 5.06 -2.01 -3.77
CA LEU A 246 5.56 -0.66 -3.56
C LEU A 246 6.84 -0.64 -2.74
N GLN A 247 7.75 0.23 -3.14
CA GLN A 247 9.05 0.43 -2.51
C GLN A 247 9.17 1.89 -2.06
N CYS A 248 9.14 2.11 -0.77
CA CYS A 248 9.32 3.43 -0.18
C CYS A 248 10.47 3.39 0.82
N LEU A 249 11.48 4.22 0.60
CA LEU A 249 12.71 4.25 1.40
C LEU A 249 12.67 5.29 2.53
N THR A 250 11.51 5.88 2.82
CA THR A 250 11.38 6.82 3.95
C THR A 250 11.68 6.12 5.27
N ARG A 251 12.31 6.85 6.21
CA ARG A 251 12.64 6.30 7.54
C ARG A 251 11.40 6.06 8.41
N ASN A 252 10.36 6.88 8.22
CA ASN A 252 9.13 6.82 9.01
C ASN A 252 8.02 6.19 8.19
N ILE A 253 8.10 4.86 7.98
CA ILE A 253 7.14 4.10 7.20
C ILE A 253 6.46 3.01 8.03
N VAL A 254 5.18 2.80 7.77
CA VAL A 254 4.45 1.60 8.19
C VAL A 254 3.84 0.96 6.95
N ALA A 255 4.36 -0.18 6.56
CA ALA A 255 3.81 -0.99 5.48
C ALA A 255 2.81 -2.00 6.04
N MET A 256 1.57 -1.92 5.56
CA MET A 256 0.45 -2.76 5.98
C MET A 256 -0.05 -3.58 4.78
N ARG A 257 -0.42 -4.82 5.04
CA ARG A 257 -0.93 -5.74 4.01
C ARG A 257 -2.23 -6.37 4.43
N THR A 258 -3.08 -6.60 3.46
CA THR A 258 -4.29 -7.41 3.67
C THR A 258 -3.94 -8.85 4.03
N LYS A 259 -4.87 -9.50 4.65
CA LYS A 259 -4.83 -10.95 4.88
C LYS A 259 -6.22 -11.49 4.62
N ASP A 260 -6.33 -12.35 3.62
CA ASP A 260 -7.60 -12.94 3.19
C ASP A 260 -8.39 -13.52 4.37
N GLY A 261 -9.67 -13.13 4.47
CA GLY A 261 -10.57 -13.54 5.55
C GLY A 261 -10.28 -12.96 6.93
N ILE A 262 -9.23 -12.11 7.10
CA ILE A 262 -8.83 -11.52 8.39
C ILE A 262 -8.91 -10.00 8.37
N VAL A 263 -8.26 -9.34 7.39
CA VAL A 263 -8.20 -7.89 7.30
C VAL A 263 -8.24 -7.43 5.85
N SER A 264 -9.16 -6.54 5.54
CA SER A 264 -9.36 -5.96 4.20
C SER A 264 -8.56 -4.67 4.00
N LEU A 265 -8.47 -4.21 2.74
CA LEU A 265 -7.94 -2.87 2.41
C LEU A 265 -8.71 -1.76 3.14
N SER A 266 -10.05 -1.84 3.17
CA SER A 266 -10.89 -0.88 3.91
C SER A 266 -10.54 -0.80 5.40
N ASP A 267 -10.31 -1.94 6.05
CA ASP A 267 -9.93 -1.98 7.46
C ASP A 267 -8.58 -1.31 7.69
N LEU A 268 -7.62 -1.53 6.77
CA LEU A 268 -6.30 -0.93 6.85
C LEU A 268 -6.33 0.58 6.61
N VAL A 269 -7.11 1.05 5.63
CA VAL A 269 -7.30 2.50 5.39
C VAL A 269 -7.92 3.17 6.60
N ARG A 270 -8.98 2.60 7.19
CA ARG A 270 -9.60 3.14 8.41
C ARG A 270 -8.65 3.13 9.60
N SER A 271 -7.84 2.08 9.75
CA SER A 271 -6.84 1.97 10.81
C SER A 271 -5.74 3.01 10.66
N SER A 272 -5.33 3.31 9.41
CA SER A 272 -4.28 4.28 9.11
C SER A 272 -4.58 5.67 9.68
N LEU A 273 -5.84 6.11 9.68
CA LEU A 273 -6.28 7.40 10.21
C LEU A 273 -5.97 7.61 11.70
N ARG A 274 -5.78 6.50 12.46
CA ARG A 274 -5.44 6.55 13.90
C ARG A 274 -3.93 6.44 14.15
N MET A 275 -3.13 6.29 13.09
CA MET A 275 -1.68 6.09 13.18
C MET A 275 -0.89 7.35 12.87
N ARG A 276 -1.53 8.52 12.82
CA ARG A 276 -0.93 9.83 12.53
C ARG A 276 -0.15 9.85 11.22
N PRO A 277 -0.78 9.52 10.09
CA PRO A 277 -0.11 9.60 8.80
C PRO A 277 0.10 11.05 8.36
N ASP A 278 1.23 11.31 7.69
CA ASP A 278 1.39 12.49 6.86
C ASP A 278 0.95 12.19 5.42
N ARG A 279 1.16 10.95 4.96
CA ARG A 279 0.69 10.46 3.66
C ARG A 279 0.15 9.04 3.76
N ILE A 280 -0.93 8.78 3.05
CA ILE A 280 -1.53 7.44 2.92
C ILE A 280 -1.40 7.00 1.46
N ILE A 281 -0.68 5.90 1.24
CA ILE A 281 -0.41 5.35 -0.09
C ILE A 281 -1.14 4.02 -0.23
N VAL A 282 -1.84 3.83 -1.35
CA VAL A 282 -2.56 2.57 -1.63
C VAL A 282 -2.03 1.98 -2.93
N GLY A 283 -1.54 0.75 -2.85
CA GLY A 283 -0.92 0.06 -3.98
C GLY A 283 -1.84 -0.03 -5.19
N GLU A 284 -3.06 -0.47 -4.99
CA GLU A 284 -4.08 -0.50 -6.04
C GLU A 284 -5.48 -0.39 -5.43
N VAL A 285 -6.33 0.43 -6.06
CA VAL A 285 -7.74 0.60 -5.69
C VAL A 285 -8.58 -0.28 -6.60
N ARG A 286 -9.24 -1.31 -6.04
CA ARG A 286 -9.94 -2.34 -6.80
C ARG A 286 -11.38 -2.60 -6.38
N GLY A 287 -11.78 -2.17 -5.19
CA GLY A 287 -13.07 -2.45 -4.58
C GLY A 287 -13.59 -1.33 -3.68
N ALA A 288 -14.40 -1.71 -2.72
CA ALA A 288 -15.12 -0.81 -1.81
C ALA A 288 -14.21 0.12 -0.98
N GLU A 289 -12.93 -0.23 -0.81
CA GLU A 289 -11.92 0.61 -0.14
C GLU A 289 -11.74 1.98 -0.79
N ALA A 290 -12.18 2.12 -2.05
CA ALA A 290 -12.17 3.39 -2.78
C ALA A 290 -12.85 4.52 -1.99
N LEU A 291 -13.99 4.23 -1.34
CA LEU A 291 -14.71 5.21 -0.53
C LEU A 291 -13.92 5.62 0.72
N ASP A 292 -13.32 4.65 1.42
CA ASP A 292 -12.51 4.92 2.62
C ASP A 292 -11.26 5.72 2.27
N LEU A 293 -10.63 5.41 1.13
CA LEU A 293 -9.47 6.14 0.61
C LEU A 293 -9.80 7.60 0.31
N ILE A 294 -10.88 7.86 -0.42
CA ILE A 294 -11.30 9.24 -0.75
C ILE A 294 -11.59 10.02 0.53
N LYS A 295 -12.28 9.42 1.51
CA LYS A 295 -12.51 10.03 2.80
C LYS A 295 -11.20 10.33 3.53
N ALA A 296 -10.25 9.39 3.53
CA ALA A 296 -8.96 9.56 4.19
C ALA A 296 -8.15 10.71 3.58
N TRP A 297 -8.05 10.76 2.25
CA TRP A 297 -7.32 11.83 1.56
C TRP A 297 -8.01 13.19 1.67
N GLY A 298 -9.35 13.21 1.61
CA GLY A 298 -10.14 14.45 1.72
C GLY A 298 -10.25 15.03 3.14
N THR A 299 -9.81 14.30 4.19
CA THR A 299 -9.96 14.72 5.58
C THR A 299 -8.64 15.08 6.27
N GLY A 300 -7.71 15.71 5.54
CA GLY A 300 -6.50 16.29 6.13
C GLY A 300 -5.24 15.44 6.01
N HIS A 301 -5.23 14.45 5.10
CA HIS A 301 -4.06 13.63 4.79
C HIS A 301 -3.68 13.77 3.30
N PRO A 302 -3.26 14.99 2.84
CA PRO A 302 -2.94 15.26 1.45
C PRO A 302 -1.62 14.58 1.02
N GLY A 303 -1.43 14.44 -0.29
CA GLY A 303 -0.22 13.84 -0.85
C GLY A 303 -0.30 12.33 -0.92
N GLY A 304 -1.51 11.80 -1.00
CA GLY A 304 -1.76 10.39 -1.26
C GLY A 304 -1.35 10.00 -2.69
N ILE A 305 -0.91 8.76 -2.85
CA ILE A 305 -0.66 8.14 -4.15
C ILE A 305 -1.40 6.82 -4.19
N GLY A 306 -2.15 6.59 -5.25
CA GLY A 306 -2.83 5.32 -5.48
C GLY A 306 -2.76 4.90 -6.94
N THR A 307 -2.94 3.60 -7.23
CA THR A 307 -3.06 3.14 -8.61
C THR A 307 -4.46 2.61 -8.91
N ILE A 308 -4.90 2.73 -10.17
CA ILE A 308 -6.19 2.25 -10.62
C ILE A 308 -6.13 1.74 -12.06
N HIS A 309 -6.94 0.77 -12.41
CA HIS A 309 -7.07 0.29 -13.79
C HIS A 309 -8.02 1.19 -14.60
N ALA A 310 -7.45 2.03 -15.46
CA ALA A 310 -8.21 2.84 -16.44
C ALA A 310 -7.30 3.26 -17.60
N GLY A 311 -7.89 3.48 -18.77
CA GLY A 311 -7.15 3.87 -19.99
C GLY A 311 -7.07 5.38 -20.23
N THR A 312 -7.84 6.20 -19.50
CA THR A 312 -7.89 7.66 -19.60
C THR A 312 -8.12 8.27 -18.23
N ALA A 313 -7.84 9.55 -18.06
CA ALA A 313 -8.04 10.22 -16.78
C ALA A 313 -9.54 10.28 -16.39
N ILE A 314 -10.43 10.61 -17.33
CA ILE A 314 -11.88 10.57 -17.07
C ILE A 314 -12.35 9.12 -16.78
N GLY A 315 -11.76 8.14 -17.46
CA GLY A 315 -12.01 6.73 -17.21
C GLY A 315 -11.61 6.31 -15.79
N ALA A 316 -10.53 6.88 -15.24
CA ALA A 316 -10.09 6.63 -13.86
C ALA A 316 -11.11 7.14 -12.84
N LEU A 317 -11.67 8.34 -13.04
CA LEU A 317 -12.73 8.88 -12.17
C LEU A 317 -14.01 8.04 -12.24
N ARG A 318 -14.43 7.66 -13.45
CA ARG A 318 -15.60 6.77 -13.63
C ARG A 318 -15.39 5.39 -13.00
N ARG A 319 -14.16 4.85 -13.10
CA ARG A 319 -13.83 3.60 -12.44
C ARG A 319 -13.87 3.74 -10.93
N LEU A 320 -13.39 4.85 -10.40
CA LEU A 320 -13.45 5.15 -8.98
C LEU A 320 -14.90 5.26 -8.48
N GLU A 321 -15.82 5.89 -9.27
CA GLU A 321 -17.25 5.89 -8.98
C GLU A 321 -17.82 4.48 -8.87
N GLN A 322 -17.51 3.61 -9.85
CA GLN A 322 -17.97 2.21 -9.83
C GLN A 322 -17.52 1.48 -8.57
N LEU A 323 -16.26 1.66 -8.17
CA LEU A 323 -15.73 1.03 -6.95
C LEU A 323 -16.38 1.60 -5.68
N VAL A 324 -16.65 2.91 -5.65
CA VAL A 324 -17.38 3.54 -4.54
C VAL A 324 -18.81 3.02 -4.45
N GLN A 325 -19.47 2.70 -5.58
CA GLN A 325 -20.80 2.11 -5.59
C GLN A 325 -20.88 0.71 -4.96
N GLU A 326 -19.75 0.01 -4.83
CA GLU A 326 -19.72 -1.26 -4.07
C GLU A 326 -19.98 -1.04 -2.57
N ALA A 327 -19.74 0.17 -2.05
CA ALA A 327 -19.92 0.52 -0.64
C ALA A 327 -21.17 1.37 -0.37
N VAL A 328 -21.63 2.17 -1.35
CA VAL A 328 -22.76 3.12 -1.17
C VAL A 328 -23.64 3.23 -2.43
N VAL A 329 -24.92 3.49 -2.23
CA VAL A 329 -25.87 3.64 -3.33
C VAL A 329 -25.65 4.95 -4.10
N THR A 330 -25.35 6.05 -3.37
CA THR A 330 -25.15 7.37 -3.97
C THR A 330 -23.66 7.70 -3.95
N VAL A 331 -23.07 7.85 -5.13
CA VAL A 331 -21.66 8.20 -5.28
C VAL A 331 -21.45 9.68 -4.91
N PRO A 332 -20.56 9.99 -3.99
CA PRO A 332 -20.24 11.36 -3.61
C PRO A 332 -19.26 12.00 -4.64
N ARG A 333 -19.74 12.31 -5.84
CA ARG A 333 -18.94 12.87 -6.95
C ARG A 333 -18.16 14.12 -6.57
N ALA A 334 -18.80 15.01 -5.78
CA ALA A 334 -18.15 16.22 -5.31
C ALA A 334 -16.90 15.87 -4.47
N LEU A 335 -17.03 14.93 -3.53
CA LEU A 335 -15.90 14.49 -2.72
C LEU A 335 -14.78 13.85 -3.57
N ILE A 336 -15.14 13.08 -4.60
CA ILE A 336 -14.16 12.52 -5.54
C ILE A 336 -13.41 13.66 -6.25
N ALA A 337 -14.13 14.63 -6.79
CA ALA A 337 -13.58 15.75 -7.53
C ALA A 337 -12.70 16.69 -6.68
N GLU A 338 -13.06 16.85 -5.41
CA GLU A 338 -12.29 17.66 -4.44
C GLU A 338 -11.03 16.92 -3.94
N THR A 339 -11.09 15.59 -3.91
CA THR A 339 -10.02 14.77 -3.31
C THR A 339 -8.95 14.37 -4.32
N ILE A 340 -9.35 13.96 -5.53
CA ILE A 340 -8.41 13.57 -6.58
C ILE A 340 -7.98 14.81 -7.35
N GLU A 341 -6.73 15.22 -7.17
CA GLU A 341 -6.22 16.47 -7.74
C GLU A 341 -5.49 16.27 -9.08
N LEU A 342 -4.79 15.12 -9.23
CA LEU A 342 -3.99 14.82 -10.40
C LEU A 342 -4.14 13.36 -10.81
N ILE A 343 -4.30 13.14 -12.11
CA ILE A 343 -4.34 11.81 -12.70
C ILE A 343 -3.24 11.68 -13.74
N ALA A 344 -2.37 10.68 -13.56
CA ALA A 344 -1.29 10.34 -14.49
C ALA A 344 -1.63 9.01 -15.19
N VAL A 345 -1.80 9.03 -16.51
CA VAL A 345 -2.20 7.85 -17.29
C VAL A 345 -1.03 7.28 -18.06
N LEU A 346 -0.73 6.01 -17.82
CA LEU A 346 0.27 5.26 -18.57
C LEU A 346 -0.39 4.41 -19.66
N GLY A 347 0.12 4.53 -20.90
CA GLY A 347 -0.26 3.71 -22.05
C GLY A 347 0.91 2.89 -22.58
N GLY A 348 0.62 1.93 -23.46
CA GLY A 348 1.60 1.06 -24.09
C GLY A 348 2.21 0.02 -23.13
N ARG A 349 3.06 -0.85 -23.68
CA ARG A 349 3.79 -1.88 -22.93
C ARG A 349 5.24 -1.97 -23.43
N GLY A 350 6.15 -2.44 -22.59
CA GLY A 350 7.55 -2.59 -22.97
C GLY A 350 8.14 -1.28 -23.50
N ARG A 351 8.65 -1.29 -24.74
CA ARG A 351 9.26 -0.12 -25.39
C ARG A 351 8.25 0.93 -25.85
N GLU A 352 6.97 0.59 -25.97
CA GLU A 352 5.90 1.53 -26.35
C GLU A 352 5.29 2.25 -25.16
N ARG A 353 5.75 1.95 -23.94
CA ARG A 353 5.25 2.60 -22.71
C ARG A 353 5.44 4.10 -22.80
N ARG A 354 4.39 4.85 -22.47
CA ARG A 354 4.39 6.32 -22.42
C ARG A 354 3.48 6.82 -21.31
N LEU A 355 3.81 7.97 -20.74
CA LEU A 355 2.87 8.78 -19.96
C LEU A 355 2.03 9.56 -20.98
N VAL A 356 0.83 9.04 -21.26
CA VAL A 356 -0.01 9.55 -22.37
C VAL A 356 -0.89 10.73 -21.97
N GLU A 357 -1.22 10.84 -20.70
CA GLU A 357 -2.09 11.91 -20.21
C GLU A 357 -1.68 12.29 -18.78
N LEU A 358 -1.68 13.60 -18.50
CA LEU A 358 -1.49 14.16 -17.17
C LEU A 358 -2.54 15.26 -17.00
N SER A 359 -3.54 15.01 -16.15
CA SER A 359 -4.72 15.86 -16.04
C SER A 359 -5.02 16.25 -14.60
N PHE A 360 -5.28 17.53 -14.38
CA PHE A 360 -5.88 18.03 -13.15
C PHE A 360 -7.39 17.79 -13.13
N VAL A 361 -7.91 17.51 -11.95
CA VAL A 361 -9.34 17.54 -11.66
C VAL A 361 -9.66 18.89 -11.03
N GLU A 362 -10.46 19.70 -11.70
CA GLU A 362 -10.78 21.07 -11.28
C GLU A 362 -12.10 21.16 -10.52
N GLY A 363 -12.88 20.08 -10.49
CA GLY A 363 -14.16 20.03 -9.79
C GLY A 363 -15.26 19.37 -10.61
N LEU A 364 -16.50 19.73 -10.28
CA LEU A 364 -17.70 19.36 -11.05
C LEU A 364 -18.30 20.58 -11.76
N GLY A 365 -18.74 20.37 -12.96
CA GLY A 365 -19.55 21.33 -13.69
C GLY A 365 -21.01 21.39 -13.22
N SER A 366 -21.78 22.28 -13.81
CA SER A 366 -23.17 22.55 -13.43
C SER A 366 -24.10 21.34 -13.64
N GLU A 367 -23.75 20.42 -14.55
CA GLU A 367 -24.49 19.20 -14.84
C GLU A 367 -23.93 17.97 -14.08
N GLY A 368 -22.92 18.19 -13.19
CA GLY A 368 -22.29 17.16 -12.40
C GLY A 368 -21.25 16.33 -13.14
N GLU A 369 -20.78 16.82 -14.31
CA GLU A 369 -19.64 16.27 -15.04
C GLU A 369 -18.32 16.72 -14.41
N TYR A 370 -17.29 15.85 -14.47
CA TYR A 370 -15.95 16.22 -14.01
C TYR A 370 -15.33 17.25 -14.94
N GLN A 371 -14.91 18.37 -14.37
CA GLN A 371 -14.10 19.36 -15.07
C GLN A 371 -12.64 19.00 -14.92
N MET A 372 -11.98 18.84 -16.05
CA MET A 372 -10.60 18.40 -16.09
C MET A 372 -9.79 19.31 -17.02
N ARG A 373 -8.60 19.66 -16.58
CA ARG A 373 -7.65 20.41 -17.39
C ARG A 373 -6.44 19.53 -17.66
N CYS A 374 -6.17 19.26 -18.93
CA CYS A 374 -4.94 18.59 -19.33
C CYS A 374 -3.75 19.46 -18.92
N ALA A 375 -2.87 18.92 -18.06
CA ALA A 375 -1.66 19.62 -17.67
C ALA A 375 -0.63 19.57 -18.80
N LEU A 376 -0.43 18.38 -19.38
CA LEU A 376 0.51 18.13 -20.46
C LEU A 376 0.06 16.87 -21.22
N GLN A 377 -0.09 16.97 -22.53
CA GLN A 377 -0.32 15.83 -23.44
C GLN A 377 0.98 15.49 -24.17
N TYR A 378 1.18 14.19 -24.43
CA TYR A 378 2.36 13.72 -25.19
C TYR A 378 2.16 14.00 -26.68
#